data_c53ea065b1c89d04da92883c2a4173f0
#
_entry.id   c53ea065b1c89d04da92883c2a4173f0
#
_cell.length_a   1.000
_cell.length_b   1.000
_cell.length_c   1.000
_cell.angle_alpha   90.00
_cell.angle_beta   90.00
_cell.angle_gamma   90.00
#
_symmetry.space_group_name_H-M   'P 1'
#
loop_
_entity.id
_entity.type
_entity.pdbx_description
1 polymer ?
#
loop_
_entity_poly.entity_id
_entity_poly.type
_entity_poly.pdbx_seq_one_letter_code
_entity_poly.pdbx_strand_id
1 'polypeptide(L)'
;MSARAPELAAAEVAGPIFVLVGSASGLKAFLEAVPSVDASRIFVDGAQGGEEAALREFPAYDAVGFTRLEMGGEGAAAAADAAKALKPPALSLGEGWRYLTNSIKLSPIPEGLKFGDVPPGVLQLGGTFLVKGGRVARAWADPLPGAHPAVADVVAEAVAPA
;
A
#
# COMPACT_ATOMS: atom_id res chain seq x y z
N MET A 1 -9.60 -8.90 1.48
CA MET A 1 -9.39 -9.43 0.10
C MET A 1 -9.49 -10.96 0.05
N SER A 2 -8.76 -11.73 0.87
CA SER A 2 -8.84 -13.21 0.85
C SER A 2 -10.27 -13.75 1.03
N ALA A 3 -11.08 -13.14 1.88
CA ALA A 3 -12.46 -13.57 2.11
C ALA A 3 -13.38 -13.40 0.87
N ARG A 4 -12.99 -12.59 -0.12
CA ARG A 4 -13.75 -12.34 -1.34
C ARG A 4 -13.11 -12.96 -2.60
N ALA A 5 -12.06 -13.74 -2.41
CA ALA A 5 -11.40 -14.42 -3.53
C ALA A 5 -12.34 -15.34 -4.35
N PRO A 6 -13.29 -16.09 -3.75
CA PRO A 6 -14.24 -16.89 -4.52
C PRO A 6 -15.16 -16.05 -5.40
N GLU A 7 -15.58 -14.88 -4.95
CA GLU A 7 -16.43 -13.95 -5.72
C GLU A 7 -15.68 -13.41 -6.94
N LEU A 8 -14.43 -13.00 -6.74
CA LEU A 8 -13.56 -12.53 -7.82
C LEU A 8 -13.29 -13.64 -8.84
N ALA A 9 -13.01 -14.85 -8.38
CA ALA A 9 -12.79 -16.00 -9.27
C ALA A 9 -14.03 -16.36 -10.08
N ALA A 10 -15.22 -16.33 -9.48
CA ALA A 10 -16.48 -16.59 -10.19
C ALA A 10 -16.79 -15.53 -11.27
N ALA A 11 -16.30 -14.32 -11.11
CA ALA A 11 -16.41 -13.23 -12.07
C ALA A 11 -15.20 -13.15 -13.04
N GLU A 12 -14.34 -14.17 -13.05
CA GLU A 12 -13.13 -14.23 -13.89
C GLU A 12 -12.17 -13.04 -13.70
N VAL A 13 -12.17 -12.42 -12.51
CA VAL A 13 -11.28 -11.32 -12.16
C VAL A 13 -9.89 -11.87 -11.81
N ALA A 14 -8.88 -11.54 -12.60
CA ALA A 14 -7.51 -12.00 -12.42
C ALA A 14 -6.82 -11.45 -11.16
N GLY A 15 -7.24 -10.29 -10.66
CA GLY A 15 -6.66 -9.60 -9.51
C GLY A 15 -7.11 -10.14 -8.15
N PRO A 16 -6.77 -9.46 -7.05
CA PRO A 16 -5.94 -8.26 -7.03
C PRO A 16 -4.45 -8.53 -7.24
N ILE A 17 -3.73 -7.53 -7.73
CA ILE A 17 -2.27 -7.46 -7.73
C ILE A 17 -1.87 -6.32 -6.80
N PHE A 18 -0.86 -6.54 -5.98
CA PHE A 18 -0.33 -5.54 -5.06
C PHE A 18 1.08 -5.16 -5.47
N VAL A 19 1.33 -3.86 -5.54
CA VAL A 19 2.67 -3.30 -5.72
C VAL A 19 3.00 -2.50 -4.48
N LEU A 20 4.04 -2.91 -3.76
CA LEU A 20 4.46 -2.32 -2.50
C LEU A 20 5.74 -1.52 -2.70
N VAL A 21 5.90 -0.44 -1.96
CA VAL A 21 7.19 0.24 -1.85
C VAL A 21 8.13 -0.57 -0.98
N GLY A 22 9.37 -0.73 -1.40
CA GLY A 22 10.37 -1.44 -0.61
C GLY A 22 11.34 -2.28 -1.42
N SER A 23 12.13 -3.07 -0.72
CA SER A 23 13.16 -3.95 -1.29
C SER A 23 12.70 -5.40 -1.41
N ALA A 24 13.43 -6.20 -2.18
CA ALA A 24 13.18 -7.64 -2.29
C ALA A 24 13.36 -8.37 -0.95
N SER A 25 14.31 -7.94 -0.11
CA SER A 25 14.51 -8.49 1.23
C SER A 25 13.34 -8.15 2.16
N GLY A 26 12.82 -6.93 2.09
CA GLY A 26 11.62 -6.50 2.78
C GLY A 26 10.38 -7.28 2.36
N LEU A 27 10.21 -7.54 1.06
CA LEU A 27 9.12 -8.40 0.56
C LEU A 27 9.23 -9.82 1.13
N LYS A 28 10.43 -10.40 1.14
CA LYS A 28 10.65 -11.73 1.72
C LYS A 28 10.24 -11.78 3.19
N ALA A 29 10.70 -10.83 4.00
CA ALA A 29 10.34 -10.73 5.41
C ALA A 29 8.83 -10.54 5.62
N PHE A 30 8.17 -9.75 4.76
CA PHE A 30 6.72 -9.56 4.79
C PHE A 30 5.98 -10.88 4.51
N LEU A 31 6.36 -11.63 3.48
CA LEU A 31 5.73 -12.90 3.12
C LEU A 31 5.92 -13.98 4.20
N GLU A 32 7.06 -14.00 4.87
CA GLU A 32 7.32 -14.87 6.02
C GLU A 32 6.42 -14.50 7.22
N ALA A 33 6.19 -13.21 7.45
CA ALA A 33 5.36 -12.74 8.55
C ALA A 33 3.85 -12.89 8.28
N VAL A 34 3.43 -12.91 7.01
CA VAL A 34 2.02 -12.94 6.58
C VAL A 34 1.80 -14.09 5.57
N PRO A 35 1.90 -15.34 5.99
CA PRO A 35 1.84 -16.50 5.07
C PRO A 35 0.47 -16.72 4.41
N SER A 36 -0.56 -16.01 4.86
CA SER A 36 -1.91 -16.08 4.27
C SER A 36 -2.05 -15.28 2.96
N VAL A 37 -1.03 -14.55 2.56
CA VAL A 37 -1.04 -13.74 1.34
C VAL A 37 -0.49 -14.55 0.18
N ASP A 38 -1.12 -14.44 -0.98
CA ASP A 38 -0.65 -15.07 -2.21
C ASP A 38 0.58 -14.32 -2.76
N ALA A 39 1.76 -14.89 -2.56
CA ALA A 39 3.03 -14.31 -2.99
C ALA A 39 3.12 -14.05 -4.50
N SER A 40 2.38 -14.81 -5.33
CA SER A 40 2.39 -14.62 -6.79
C SER A 40 1.72 -13.32 -7.24
N ARG A 41 1.01 -12.65 -6.35
CA ARG A 41 0.26 -11.43 -6.59
C ARG A 41 0.85 -10.18 -5.95
N ILE A 42 2.02 -10.32 -5.32
CA ILE A 42 2.69 -9.21 -4.63
C ILE A 42 4.03 -8.92 -5.29
N PHE A 43 4.23 -7.67 -5.63
CA PHE A 43 5.43 -7.15 -6.23
C PHE A 43 5.96 -5.99 -5.40
N VAL A 44 7.23 -5.70 -5.52
CA VAL A 44 7.82 -4.49 -4.94
C VAL A 44 8.22 -3.53 -6.04
N ASP A 45 7.96 -2.27 -5.80
CA ASP A 45 8.47 -1.17 -6.59
C ASP A 45 9.74 -0.63 -5.93
N GLY A 46 10.86 -0.98 -6.50
CA GLY A 46 12.16 -0.54 -6.02
C GLY A 46 13.12 -0.33 -7.18
N ALA A 47 13.94 0.70 -7.08
CA ALA A 47 14.91 1.03 -8.10
C ALA A 47 15.93 -0.10 -8.31
N GLN A 48 16.40 -0.23 -9.54
CA GLN A 48 17.50 -1.11 -9.91
C GLN A 48 18.84 -0.46 -9.53
N GLY A 49 19.13 -0.37 -8.24
CA GLY A 49 20.34 0.30 -7.74
C GLY A 49 20.83 -0.28 -6.42
N GLY A 50 20.27 -1.42 -6.04
CA GLY A 50 20.53 -2.02 -4.74
C GLY A 50 19.46 -1.68 -3.71
N GLU A 51 19.63 -2.23 -2.51
CA GLU A 51 18.59 -2.19 -1.47
C GLU A 51 18.28 -0.77 -1.00
N GLU A 52 19.29 0.08 -0.87
CA GLU A 52 19.09 1.45 -0.41
C GLU A 52 18.34 2.32 -1.44
N ALA A 53 18.65 2.17 -2.73
CA ALA A 53 17.90 2.84 -3.80
C ALA A 53 16.44 2.37 -3.83
N ALA A 54 16.19 1.08 -3.65
CA ALA A 54 14.86 0.50 -3.58
C ALA A 54 14.01 1.02 -2.41
N LEU A 55 14.62 1.61 -1.39
CA LEU A 55 13.92 2.25 -0.26
C LEU A 55 13.67 3.74 -0.46
N ARG A 56 14.19 4.35 -1.53
CA ARG A 56 14.11 5.79 -1.80
C ARG A 56 13.42 6.15 -3.11
N GLU A 57 13.47 5.26 -4.10
CA GLU A 57 13.00 5.49 -5.46
C GLU A 57 11.91 4.46 -5.81
N PHE A 58 10.79 4.93 -6.30
CA PHE A 58 9.60 4.12 -6.58
C PHE A 58 9.11 4.38 -8.00
N PRO A 59 9.82 3.86 -9.02
CA PRO A 59 9.58 4.20 -10.42
C PRO A 59 8.18 3.82 -10.93
N ALA A 60 7.57 2.75 -10.44
CA ALA A 60 6.21 2.42 -10.84
C ALA A 60 5.18 3.39 -10.24
N TYR A 61 5.38 3.83 -9.00
CA TYR A 61 4.54 4.85 -8.36
C TYR A 61 4.67 6.20 -9.06
N ASP A 62 5.89 6.59 -9.42
CA ASP A 62 6.16 7.82 -10.16
C ASP A 62 5.52 7.78 -11.57
N ALA A 63 5.61 6.63 -12.25
CA ALA A 63 5.04 6.45 -13.59
C ALA A 63 3.51 6.57 -13.63
N VAL A 64 2.81 6.23 -12.54
CA VAL A 64 1.35 6.39 -12.43
C VAL A 64 0.94 7.71 -11.77
N GLY A 65 1.90 8.58 -11.44
CA GLY A 65 1.67 9.91 -10.91
C GLY A 65 1.30 9.95 -9.42
N PHE A 66 1.65 8.93 -8.64
CA PHE A 66 1.46 8.98 -7.20
C PHE A 66 2.45 9.96 -6.56
N THR A 67 1.93 10.80 -5.68
CA THR A 67 2.70 11.83 -5.00
C THR A 67 3.22 11.37 -3.65
N ARG A 68 4.11 12.15 -3.07
CA ARG A 68 4.55 11.98 -1.68
C ARG A 68 3.87 12.98 -0.77
N LEU A 69 3.59 12.56 0.45
CA LEU A 69 3.07 13.44 1.47
C LEU A 69 4.16 14.44 1.89
N GLU A 70 3.87 15.71 1.79
CA GLU A 70 4.77 16.76 2.25
C GLU A 70 4.67 16.93 3.77
N MET A 71 5.82 16.83 4.46
CA MET A 71 5.94 17.04 5.90
C MET A 71 6.18 18.52 6.21
N GLY A 72 5.25 19.41 5.82
CA GLY A 72 5.37 20.85 6.10
C GLY A 72 4.33 21.69 5.36
N GLY A 73 4.15 22.94 5.81
CA GLY A 73 3.24 23.88 5.17
C GLY A 73 1.78 23.45 5.12
N GLU A 74 1.09 23.80 4.05
CA GLU A 74 -0.32 23.46 3.85
C GLU A 74 -0.57 21.96 3.73
N GLY A 75 0.41 21.20 3.22
CA GLY A 75 0.33 19.75 3.10
C GLY A 75 0.24 19.05 4.44
N ALA A 76 0.98 19.50 5.46
CA ALA A 76 0.92 18.94 6.80
C ALA A 76 -0.42 19.19 7.49
N ALA A 77 -1.03 20.33 7.28
CA ALA A 77 -2.35 20.65 7.82
C ALA A 77 -3.43 19.76 7.18
N ALA A 78 -3.41 19.62 5.86
CA ALA A 78 -4.32 18.75 5.14
C ALA A 78 -4.17 17.27 5.56
N ALA A 79 -2.94 16.80 5.74
CA ALA A 79 -2.65 15.45 6.24
C ALA A 79 -3.16 15.24 7.67
N ALA A 80 -2.99 16.23 8.56
CA ALA A 80 -3.48 16.15 9.93
C ALA A 80 -5.02 16.11 10.00
N ASP A 81 -5.70 16.87 9.16
CA ASP A 81 -7.17 16.86 9.10
C ASP A 81 -7.72 15.57 8.49
N ALA A 82 -7.07 15.09 7.46
CA ALA A 82 -7.44 13.81 6.87
C ALA A 82 -7.13 12.63 7.82
N ALA A 83 -6.03 12.66 8.58
CA ALA A 83 -5.73 11.66 9.61
C ALA A 83 -6.79 11.60 10.71
N LYS A 84 -7.42 12.75 11.06
CA LYS A 84 -8.56 12.77 12.02
C LYS A 84 -9.80 12.08 11.46
N ALA A 85 -9.98 12.06 10.14
CA ALA A 85 -11.10 11.39 9.48
C ALA A 85 -10.90 9.87 9.36
N LEU A 86 -9.66 9.39 9.46
CA LEU A 86 -9.34 7.96 9.48
C LEU A 86 -9.83 7.37 10.82
N LYS A 87 -10.86 6.54 10.76
CA LYS A 87 -11.24 5.73 11.92
C LYS A 87 -10.19 4.62 12.07
N PRO A 88 -9.46 4.58 13.21
CA PRO A 88 -8.58 3.46 13.46
C PRO A 88 -9.38 2.15 13.42
N PRO A 89 -8.84 1.06 12.89
CA PRO A 89 -9.51 -0.22 12.96
C PRO A 89 -9.78 -0.57 14.43
N ALA A 90 -10.95 -1.12 14.71
CA ALA A 90 -11.31 -1.59 16.04
C ALA A 90 -10.50 -2.85 16.39
N LEU A 91 -9.25 -2.64 16.77
CA LEU A 91 -8.34 -3.70 17.19
C LEU A 91 -8.45 -3.90 18.71
N SER A 92 -8.48 -5.15 19.14
CA SER A 92 -8.25 -5.49 20.55
C SER A 92 -6.83 -5.06 20.97
N LEU A 93 -6.58 -4.89 22.25
CA LEU A 93 -5.25 -4.51 22.75
C LEU A 93 -4.15 -5.46 22.28
N GLY A 94 -4.41 -6.76 22.19
CA GLY A 94 -3.47 -7.76 21.69
C GLY A 94 -3.20 -7.66 20.19
N GLU A 95 -4.23 -7.40 19.41
CA GLU A 95 -4.12 -7.16 17.97
C GLU A 95 -3.40 -5.85 17.66
N GLY A 96 -3.70 -4.80 18.42
CA GLY A 96 -3.01 -3.52 18.30
C GLY A 96 -1.52 -3.63 18.61
N TRP A 97 -1.14 -4.39 19.67
CA TRP A 97 0.25 -4.65 19.99
C TRP A 97 0.96 -5.47 18.90
N ARG A 98 0.31 -6.51 18.39
CA ARG A 98 0.85 -7.32 17.29
C ARG A 98 1.01 -6.50 16.02
N TYR A 99 0.02 -5.68 15.69
CA TYR A 99 0.09 -4.76 14.55
C TYR A 99 1.28 -3.81 14.68
N LEU A 100 1.43 -3.17 15.83
CA LEU A 100 2.54 -2.24 16.09
C LEU A 100 3.91 -2.93 15.98
N THR A 101 4.08 -4.07 16.62
CA THR A 101 5.35 -4.81 16.58
C THR A 101 5.69 -5.33 15.18
N ASN A 102 4.70 -5.79 14.42
CA ASN A 102 4.91 -6.20 13.04
C ASN A 102 5.21 -5.00 12.14
N SER A 103 4.51 -3.88 12.33
CA SER A 103 4.78 -2.65 11.56
C SER A 103 6.21 -2.15 11.77
N ILE A 104 6.71 -2.16 13.00
CA ILE A 104 8.10 -1.79 13.30
C ILE A 104 9.10 -2.76 12.65
N LYS A 105 8.83 -4.06 12.72
CA LYS A 105 9.72 -5.09 12.13
C LYS A 105 9.73 -5.09 10.60
N LEU A 106 8.62 -4.73 9.98
CA LEU A 106 8.44 -4.76 8.53
C LEU A 106 8.64 -3.40 7.87
N SER A 107 8.83 -2.34 8.66
CA SER A 107 9.12 -1.02 8.12
C SER A 107 10.51 -0.98 7.50
N PRO A 108 10.62 -0.76 6.19
CA PRO A 108 11.90 -0.59 5.54
C PRO A 108 12.50 0.75 5.97
N ILE A 109 13.43 0.71 6.90
CA ILE A 109 14.14 1.91 7.39
C ILE A 109 15.48 1.97 6.67
N PRO A 110 15.72 2.96 5.79
CA PRO A 110 17.01 3.16 5.14
C PRO A 110 18.12 3.42 6.17
N GLU A 111 19.35 2.96 5.87
CA GLU A 111 20.49 3.27 6.69
C GLU A 111 20.75 4.79 6.73
N GLY A 112 21.22 5.28 7.87
CA GLY A 112 21.58 6.69 8.05
C GLY A 112 20.42 7.64 8.38
N LEU A 113 19.19 7.15 8.57
CA LEU A 113 18.10 7.97 9.11
C LEU A 113 18.41 8.41 10.53
N LYS A 114 18.26 9.71 10.80
CA LYS A 114 18.41 10.28 12.13
C LYS A 114 17.12 10.12 12.92
N PHE A 115 17.24 10.19 14.25
CA PHE A 115 16.05 10.19 15.11
C PHE A 115 15.13 11.37 14.76
N GLY A 116 13.88 11.05 14.43
CA GLY A 116 12.87 12.01 13.98
C GLY A 116 12.68 12.12 12.47
N ASP A 117 13.58 11.54 11.66
CA ASP A 117 13.39 11.46 10.22
C ASP A 117 12.30 10.43 9.87
N VAL A 118 11.52 10.72 8.83
CA VAL A 118 10.51 9.80 8.31
C VAL A 118 11.04 9.11 7.06
N PRO A 119 11.03 7.77 7.00
CA PRO A 119 11.45 7.04 5.80
C PRO A 119 10.65 7.48 4.57
N PRO A 120 11.29 7.67 3.39
CA PRO A 120 10.61 8.10 2.17
C PRO A 120 9.41 7.20 1.77
N GLY A 121 9.51 5.89 1.98
CA GLY A 121 8.43 4.95 1.69
C GLY A 121 7.19 5.14 2.56
N VAL A 122 7.32 5.70 3.76
CA VAL A 122 6.18 6.01 4.64
C VAL A 122 5.38 7.21 4.12
N LEU A 123 6.06 8.13 3.44
CA LEU A 123 5.45 9.32 2.86
C LEU A 123 4.91 9.08 1.44
N GLN A 124 5.25 7.96 0.83
CA GLN A 124 4.77 7.64 -0.51
C GLN A 124 3.29 7.30 -0.46
N LEU A 125 2.48 8.08 -1.17
CA LEU A 125 1.07 7.81 -1.32
C LEU A 125 0.85 6.75 -2.40
N GLY A 126 -0.14 5.92 -2.19
CA GLY A 126 -0.53 4.87 -3.10
C GLY A 126 -1.85 5.16 -3.81
N GLY A 127 -2.44 4.11 -4.33
CA GLY A 127 -3.75 4.18 -4.95
C GLY A 127 -4.25 2.82 -5.43
N THR A 128 -5.42 2.85 -6.03
CA THR A 128 -6.10 1.67 -6.54
C THR A 128 -6.52 1.88 -7.99
N PHE A 129 -6.19 0.94 -8.85
CA PHE A 129 -6.65 0.91 -10.23
C PHE A 129 -7.55 -0.31 -10.46
N LEU A 130 -8.67 -0.08 -11.13
CA LEU A 130 -9.48 -1.15 -11.70
C LEU A 130 -9.24 -1.17 -13.21
N VAL A 131 -8.81 -2.31 -13.72
CA VAL A 131 -8.52 -2.49 -15.14
C VAL A 131 -9.52 -3.51 -15.73
N LYS A 132 -10.21 -3.12 -16.79
CA LYS A 132 -11.14 -3.96 -17.55
C LYS A 132 -10.79 -3.88 -19.03
N GLY A 133 -10.70 -5.03 -19.71
CA GLY A 133 -10.41 -5.09 -21.14
C GLY A 133 -9.14 -4.32 -21.54
N GLY A 134 -8.09 -4.34 -20.71
CA GLY A 134 -6.84 -3.64 -20.95
C GLY A 134 -6.89 -2.12 -20.77
N ARG A 135 -7.97 -1.58 -20.21
CA ARG A 135 -8.14 -0.14 -19.94
C ARG A 135 -8.38 0.11 -18.47
N VAL A 136 -7.90 1.24 -17.97
CA VAL A 136 -8.20 1.72 -16.61
C VAL A 136 -9.65 2.18 -16.59
N ALA A 137 -10.52 1.38 -15.94
CA ALA A 137 -11.93 1.72 -15.73
C ALA A 137 -12.13 2.69 -14.57
N ARG A 138 -11.27 2.57 -13.54
CA ARG A 138 -11.25 3.48 -12.39
C ARG A 138 -9.84 3.65 -11.87
N ALA A 139 -9.52 4.87 -11.43
CA ALA A 139 -8.32 5.20 -10.70
C ALA A 139 -8.69 5.94 -9.41
N TRP A 140 -8.00 5.61 -8.34
CA TRP A 140 -8.10 6.28 -7.06
C TRP A 140 -6.68 6.53 -6.54
N ALA A 141 -6.34 7.77 -6.27
CA ALA A 141 -5.11 8.14 -5.56
C ALA A 141 -5.44 8.36 -4.08
N ASP A 142 -4.69 7.75 -3.20
CA ASP A 142 -4.89 7.89 -1.76
C ASP A 142 -4.52 9.32 -1.34
N PRO A 143 -5.42 10.08 -0.70
CA PRO A 143 -5.10 11.45 -0.24
C PRO A 143 -4.12 11.44 0.96
N LEU A 144 -3.98 10.30 1.62
CA LEU A 144 -3.04 10.07 2.71
C LEU A 144 -2.79 8.57 2.91
N PRO A 145 -1.72 8.17 3.63
CA PRO A 145 -1.42 6.77 3.86
C PRO A 145 -2.60 6.02 4.51
N GLY A 146 -3.04 4.95 3.87
CA GLY A 146 -4.16 4.13 4.36
C GLY A 146 -5.57 4.60 3.99
N ALA A 147 -5.72 5.70 3.27
CA ALA A 147 -7.02 6.22 2.82
C ALA A 147 -7.49 5.57 1.50
N HIS A 148 -7.32 4.27 1.38
CA HIS A 148 -7.78 3.50 0.22
C HIS A 148 -9.32 3.43 0.12
N PRO A 149 -9.90 3.21 -1.07
CA PRO A 149 -11.33 3.01 -1.23
C PRO A 149 -11.81 1.77 -0.48
N ALA A 150 -13.08 1.74 -0.10
CA ALA A 150 -13.64 0.58 0.57
C ALA A 150 -13.50 -0.66 -0.31
N VAL A 151 -12.90 -1.72 0.22
CA VAL A 151 -12.65 -2.98 -0.51
C VAL A 151 -13.94 -3.55 -1.09
N ALA A 152 -15.06 -3.41 -0.38
CA ALA A 152 -16.37 -3.88 -0.85
C ALA A 152 -16.80 -3.19 -2.16
N ASP A 153 -16.57 -1.87 -2.25
CA ASP A 153 -16.95 -1.08 -3.43
C ASP A 153 -16.07 -1.42 -4.63
N VAL A 154 -14.76 -1.56 -4.39
CA VAL A 154 -13.81 -1.97 -5.45
C VAL A 154 -14.16 -3.36 -6.00
N VAL A 155 -14.48 -4.31 -5.12
CA VAL A 155 -14.87 -5.66 -5.55
C VAL A 155 -16.20 -5.64 -6.28
N ALA A 156 -17.20 -4.92 -5.76
CA ALA A 156 -18.50 -4.81 -6.43
C ALA A 156 -18.37 -4.24 -7.87
N GLU A 157 -17.53 -3.23 -8.05
CA GLU A 157 -17.25 -2.65 -9.36
C GLU A 157 -16.42 -3.60 -10.25
N ALA A 158 -15.50 -4.36 -9.66
CA ALA A 158 -14.70 -5.33 -10.42
C ALA A 158 -15.54 -6.45 -11.03
N VAL A 159 -16.53 -6.96 -10.27
CA VAL A 159 -17.40 -8.06 -10.72
C VAL A 159 -18.60 -7.60 -11.55
N ALA A 160 -18.90 -6.32 -11.59
CA ALA A 160 -19.96 -5.77 -12.44
C ALA A 160 -19.66 -6.04 -13.92
N PRO A 161 -20.65 -6.38 -14.74
CA PRO A 161 -20.46 -6.53 -16.18
C PRO A 161 -19.92 -5.23 -16.79
N ALA A 162 -19.13 -5.39 -17.86
CA ALA A 162 -18.54 -4.29 -18.60
C ALA A 162 -19.58 -3.51 -19.40
#